data_b5dbd99fcc5746a375fcb47be4499e44
#
_entry.id   b5dbd99fcc5746a375fcb47be4499e44
#
_cell.length_a   1.000
_cell.length_b   1.000
_cell.length_c   1.000
_cell.angle_alpha   90.00
_cell.angle_beta   90.00
_cell.angle_gamma   90.00
#
_symmetry.space_group_name_H-M   'P 1'
#
loop_
_entity.id
_entity.type
_entity.pdbx_description
1 polymer ?
#
loop_
_entity_poly.entity_id
_entity_poly.type
_entity_poly.pdbx_seq_one_letter_code
_entity_poly.pdbx_strand_id
1 'polypeptide(L)'
;MQQTEMEEFFNRAGLRVGRYSKGEFSIYCPFHDDTNASLYVNPVKGKFHCFAGCVKGSKGITALLKNVRKGLDVQFMMRFPDLVWEEETEPEETVIDINVDNLPLAKVNDYLQRRKITLETIKHFGIRYHLGYEALIVPVNDIEGELVGYIRRNLRSNPKYLNSKGMSTGSLLYPLDKFQPLGGQVIVVEGVFDAIRAHQSGFTNVVSTLGGEIKKNQLNILLEYAREVIICPDRDSEGVRIAEKNLRLLRKYGVPTGLTRPPGASKDLAESVTLTELPVTPDFVLDFGKRSLQDFLGVH
;
A
#
# COMPACT_ATOMS: atom_id res chain seq x y z
N MET A 1 -20.54 -6.53 14.06
CA MET A 1 -19.75 -5.71 15.01
C MET A 1 -20.63 -5.43 16.23
N GLN A 2 -20.12 -5.69 17.43
CA GLN A 2 -20.90 -5.51 18.65
C GLN A 2 -20.93 -4.02 19.05
N GLN A 3 -22.05 -3.55 19.57
CA GLN A 3 -22.24 -2.16 20.01
C GLN A 3 -21.10 -1.69 20.94
N THR A 4 -20.67 -2.55 21.86
CA THR A 4 -19.63 -2.29 22.87
C THR A 4 -18.27 -1.99 22.23
N GLU A 5 -17.92 -2.69 21.15
CA GLU A 5 -16.65 -2.49 20.44
C GLU A 5 -16.64 -1.13 19.74
N MET A 6 -17.78 -0.68 19.22
CA MET A 6 -17.90 0.63 18.60
C MET A 6 -17.86 1.78 19.60
N GLU A 7 -18.48 1.61 20.76
CA GLU A 7 -18.36 2.58 21.87
C GLU A 7 -16.92 2.72 22.32
N GLU A 8 -16.20 1.62 22.47
CA GLU A 8 -14.78 1.63 22.81
C GLU A 8 -13.95 2.35 21.76
N PHE A 9 -14.24 2.08 20.47
CA PHE A 9 -13.59 2.76 19.35
C PHE A 9 -13.76 4.28 19.42
N PHE A 10 -15.00 4.77 19.58
CA PHE A 10 -15.26 6.21 19.66
C PHE A 10 -14.61 6.85 20.89
N ASN A 11 -14.67 6.20 22.04
CA ASN A 11 -14.06 6.70 23.26
C ASN A 11 -12.52 6.80 23.15
N ARG A 12 -11.87 5.82 22.56
CA ARG A 12 -10.43 5.87 22.28
C ARG A 12 -10.07 6.92 21.22
N ALA A 13 -10.98 7.20 20.29
CA ALA A 13 -10.85 8.30 19.35
C ALA A 13 -11.01 9.69 20.01
N GLY A 14 -11.25 9.75 21.31
CA GLY A 14 -11.52 10.99 22.02
C GLY A 14 -12.91 11.56 21.77
N LEU A 15 -13.81 10.73 21.23
CA LEU A 15 -15.20 11.09 20.98
C LEU A 15 -16.08 10.63 22.14
N ARG A 16 -16.69 11.55 22.82
CA ARG A 16 -17.62 11.24 23.91
C ARG A 16 -18.94 10.73 23.33
N VAL A 17 -19.24 9.45 23.59
CA VAL A 17 -20.48 8.80 23.13
C VAL A 17 -21.65 9.18 24.04
N GLY A 18 -22.78 9.54 23.47
CA GLY A 18 -24.05 9.77 24.19
C GLY A 18 -24.86 8.48 24.31
N ARG A 19 -25.51 8.06 23.24
CA ARG A 19 -26.35 6.85 23.23
C ARG A 19 -26.29 6.14 21.86
N TYR A 20 -26.63 4.85 21.88
CA TYR A 20 -26.86 4.07 20.68
C TYR A 20 -28.35 3.80 20.52
N SER A 21 -28.91 4.07 19.34
CA SER A 21 -30.31 3.81 19.03
C SER A 21 -30.51 3.64 17.52
N LYS A 22 -31.28 2.65 17.10
CA LYS A 22 -31.65 2.39 15.69
C LYS A 22 -30.47 2.26 14.75
N GLY A 23 -29.34 1.68 15.19
CA GLY A 23 -28.13 1.51 14.37
C GLY A 23 -27.22 2.73 14.31
N GLU A 24 -27.48 3.78 15.08
CA GLU A 24 -26.70 5.01 15.10
C GLU A 24 -26.24 5.37 16.51
N PHE A 25 -25.01 5.89 16.59
CA PHE A 25 -24.47 6.49 17.80
C PHE A 25 -24.72 7.99 17.79
N SER A 26 -25.29 8.54 18.87
CA SER A 26 -25.17 9.97 19.12
C SER A 26 -23.88 10.26 19.85
N ILE A 27 -23.13 11.25 19.38
CA ILE A 27 -21.79 11.60 19.87
C ILE A 27 -21.77 13.11 20.12
N TYR A 28 -21.07 13.55 21.15
CA TYR A 28 -20.81 14.97 21.35
C TYR A 28 -19.90 15.47 20.22
N CYS A 29 -20.37 16.47 19.48
CA CYS A 29 -19.71 16.90 18.25
C CYS A 29 -18.34 17.55 18.54
N PRO A 30 -17.25 17.12 17.91
CA PRO A 30 -15.92 17.71 18.14
C PRO A 30 -15.68 19.00 17.35
N PHE A 31 -16.68 19.46 16.57
CA PHE A 31 -16.53 20.63 15.68
C PHE A 31 -17.17 21.91 16.20
N HIS A 32 -17.88 21.83 17.35
CA HIS A 32 -18.46 22.97 18.06
C HIS A 32 -18.59 22.61 19.53
N ASP A 33 -18.83 23.58 20.37
CA ASP A 33 -19.15 23.36 21.79
C ASP A 33 -20.53 22.70 21.90
N ASP A 34 -20.52 21.38 22.22
CA ASP A 34 -21.70 20.53 22.18
C ASP A 34 -22.09 20.08 23.59
N THR A 35 -23.22 20.59 24.08
CA THR A 35 -23.80 20.21 25.37
C THR A 35 -24.78 19.06 25.26
N ASN A 36 -25.30 18.76 24.06
CA ASN A 36 -26.24 17.69 23.78
C ASN A 36 -25.79 16.91 22.55
N ALA A 37 -25.34 15.67 22.71
CA ALA A 37 -24.80 14.83 21.66
C ALA A 37 -25.54 14.98 20.30
N SER A 38 -25.08 15.89 19.45
CA SER A 38 -25.73 16.33 18.21
C SER A 38 -25.14 15.71 16.94
N LEU A 39 -24.00 15.02 17.04
CA LEU A 39 -23.38 14.30 15.96
C LEU A 39 -23.88 12.85 15.94
N TYR A 40 -24.51 12.46 14.85
CA TYR A 40 -24.99 11.10 14.64
C TYR A 40 -24.07 10.35 13.68
N VAL A 41 -23.68 9.14 14.08
CA VAL A 41 -22.77 8.28 13.33
C VAL A 41 -23.42 6.93 13.09
N ASN A 42 -23.55 6.57 11.82
CA ASN A 42 -23.99 5.24 11.40
C ASN A 42 -22.77 4.39 11.04
N PRO A 43 -22.35 3.45 11.90
CA PRO A 43 -21.13 2.66 11.66
C PRO A 43 -21.27 1.70 10.48
N VAL A 44 -22.47 1.20 10.20
CA VAL A 44 -22.73 0.28 9.09
C VAL A 44 -22.62 0.99 7.74
N LYS A 45 -23.13 2.23 7.66
CA LYS A 45 -23.09 3.04 6.44
C LYS A 45 -21.83 3.90 6.33
N GLY A 46 -20.95 3.90 7.34
CA GLY A 46 -19.76 4.73 7.37
C GLY A 46 -20.05 6.24 7.29
N LYS A 47 -21.25 6.69 7.67
CA LYS A 47 -21.69 8.08 7.49
C LYS A 47 -21.99 8.76 8.83
N PHE A 48 -21.79 10.07 8.85
CA PHE A 48 -22.16 10.90 10.00
C PHE A 48 -22.72 12.24 9.57
N HIS A 49 -23.50 12.86 10.45
CA HIS A 49 -23.99 14.22 10.28
C HIS A 49 -24.20 14.90 11.63
N CYS A 50 -24.00 16.19 11.68
CA CYS A 50 -24.27 16.98 12.86
C CYS A 50 -25.55 17.81 12.68
N PHE A 51 -26.51 17.65 13.60
CA PHE A 51 -27.77 18.39 13.58
C PHE A 51 -27.58 19.88 13.88
N ALA A 52 -26.48 20.30 14.54
CA ALA A 52 -26.16 21.71 14.72
C ALA A 52 -25.61 22.37 13.43
N GLY A 53 -25.46 21.61 12.34
CA GLY A 53 -25.11 22.14 11.02
C GLY A 53 -23.63 22.42 10.79
N CYS A 54 -22.72 22.04 11.70
CA CYS A 54 -21.29 22.21 11.50
C CYS A 54 -20.73 21.33 10.39
N VAL A 55 -21.47 20.29 9.99
CA VAL A 55 -21.16 19.43 8.84
C VAL A 55 -22.40 19.35 7.97
N LYS A 56 -22.31 19.77 6.71
CA LYS A 56 -23.41 19.70 5.74
C LYS A 56 -23.42 18.34 5.04
N GLY A 57 -24.48 17.57 5.25
CA GLY A 57 -24.70 16.26 4.65
C GLY A 57 -23.92 15.13 5.34
N SER A 58 -24.18 13.87 4.94
CA SER A 58 -23.45 12.71 5.44
C SER A 58 -22.08 12.64 4.77
N LYS A 59 -21.03 12.56 5.58
CA LYS A 59 -19.64 12.37 5.12
C LYS A 59 -19.12 11.08 5.74
N GLY A 60 -18.17 10.42 5.07
CA GLY A 60 -17.54 9.23 5.61
C GLY A 60 -16.92 9.47 6.99
N ILE A 61 -16.94 8.46 7.86
CA ILE A 61 -16.35 8.50 9.22
C ILE A 61 -14.89 8.95 9.17
N THR A 62 -14.19 8.72 8.07
CA THR A 62 -12.84 9.21 7.81
C THR A 62 -12.70 10.72 7.99
N ALA A 63 -13.72 11.51 7.57
CA ALA A 63 -13.69 12.95 7.76
C ALA A 63 -13.84 13.35 9.23
N LEU A 64 -14.62 12.59 10.00
CA LEU A 64 -14.73 12.74 11.45
C LEU A 64 -13.39 12.43 12.14
N LEU A 65 -12.78 11.31 11.81
CA LEU A 65 -11.53 10.85 12.38
C LEU A 65 -10.33 11.73 11.99
N LYS A 66 -10.35 12.40 10.85
CA LYS A 66 -9.30 13.36 10.44
C LYS A 66 -9.13 14.50 11.43
N ASN A 67 -10.17 14.88 12.14
CA ASN A 67 -10.16 16.02 13.07
C ASN A 67 -9.97 15.63 14.55
N VAL A 68 -10.11 14.34 14.89
CA VAL A 68 -10.14 13.86 16.29
C VAL A 68 -8.87 13.12 16.70
N ARG A 69 -7.86 13.11 15.91
CA ARG A 69 -6.72 12.16 15.87
C ARG A 69 -5.69 12.20 17.01
N LYS A 70 -5.93 12.71 18.14
CA LYS A 70 -4.97 12.56 19.25
C LYS A 70 -5.33 11.31 20.04
N GLY A 71 -4.69 10.17 19.74
CA GLY A 71 -4.73 8.98 20.60
C GLY A 71 -5.25 7.67 20.00
N LEU A 72 -5.48 7.59 18.69
CA LEU A 72 -5.85 6.31 18.06
C LEU A 72 -4.59 5.48 17.74
N ASP A 73 -4.50 4.32 18.39
CA ASP A 73 -3.57 3.28 18.04
C ASP A 73 -3.94 2.68 16.68
N VAL A 74 -2.94 2.55 15.80
CA VAL A 74 -3.09 1.99 14.46
C VAL A 74 -3.67 0.57 14.51
N GLN A 75 -3.23 -0.27 15.46
CA GLN A 75 -3.76 -1.62 15.64
C GLN A 75 -5.23 -1.63 16.04
N PHE A 76 -5.69 -0.61 16.73
CA PHE A 76 -7.09 -0.48 17.11
C PHE A 76 -7.95 -0.04 15.91
N MET A 77 -7.44 0.85 15.05
CA MET A 77 -8.16 1.25 13.83
C MET A 77 -8.33 0.09 12.84
N MET A 78 -7.38 -0.86 12.81
CA MET A 78 -7.44 -2.06 11.97
C MET A 78 -8.57 -3.03 12.32
N ARG A 79 -9.07 -3.01 13.55
CA ARG A 79 -10.23 -3.83 13.94
C ARG A 79 -11.53 -3.37 13.28
N PHE A 80 -11.52 -2.20 12.65
CA PHE A 80 -12.72 -1.58 12.07
C PHE A 80 -12.44 -1.02 10.66
N PRO A 81 -11.95 -1.82 9.72
CA PRO A 81 -11.60 -1.37 8.37
C PRO A 81 -12.77 -0.70 7.66
N ASP A 82 -14.00 -1.21 7.86
CA ASP A 82 -15.21 -0.71 7.22
C ASP A 82 -15.61 0.70 7.67
N LEU A 83 -15.09 1.19 8.79
CA LEU A 83 -15.42 2.53 9.33
C LEU A 83 -14.54 3.64 8.77
N VAL A 84 -13.40 3.28 8.23
CA VAL A 84 -12.35 4.24 7.85
C VAL A 84 -12.52 4.75 6.42
N TRP A 85 -13.42 4.17 5.60
CA TRP A 85 -13.32 4.25 4.16
C TRP A 85 -14.57 4.81 3.47
N GLU A 86 -14.36 5.68 2.48
CA GLU A 86 -15.40 6.09 1.53
C GLU A 86 -15.77 4.88 0.65
N GLU A 87 -17.02 4.75 0.24
CA GLU A 87 -17.45 3.74 -0.72
C GLU A 87 -16.52 3.81 -1.95
N GLU A 88 -15.74 2.78 -2.16
CA GLU A 88 -15.13 2.56 -3.45
C GLU A 88 -16.23 2.07 -4.38
N THR A 89 -16.27 2.61 -5.59
CA THR A 89 -16.98 1.96 -6.70
C THR A 89 -16.51 0.52 -6.74
N GLU A 90 -17.44 -0.43 -6.80
CA GLU A 90 -17.08 -1.84 -6.97
C GLU A 90 -16.00 -1.93 -8.06
N PRO A 91 -14.89 -2.65 -7.78
CA PRO A 91 -13.85 -2.78 -8.78
C PRO A 91 -14.47 -3.42 -10.02
N GLU A 92 -14.18 -2.86 -11.19
CA GLU A 92 -14.54 -3.53 -12.45
C GLU A 92 -14.04 -4.96 -12.39
N GLU A 93 -14.88 -5.92 -12.79
CA GLU A 93 -14.52 -7.33 -12.80
C GLU A 93 -13.22 -7.52 -13.58
N THR A 94 -12.21 -8.14 -12.95
CA THR A 94 -10.92 -8.37 -13.59
C THR A 94 -11.09 -9.36 -14.72
N VAL A 95 -10.78 -8.96 -15.93
CA VAL A 95 -10.81 -9.84 -17.08
C VAL A 95 -9.41 -10.40 -17.31
N ILE A 96 -9.22 -11.67 -17.02
CA ILE A 96 -7.98 -12.39 -17.35
C ILE A 96 -8.12 -12.91 -18.78
N ASP A 97 -7.76 -12.06 -19.74
CA ASP A 97 -7.87 -12.33 -21.18
C ASP A 97 -6.73 -13.21 -21.74
N ILE A 98 -5.73 -13.50 -20.90
CA ILE A 98 -4.63 -14.43 -21.20
C ILE A 98 -4.69 -15.58 -20.22
N ASN A 99 -4.80 -16.81 -20.73
CA ASN A 99 -4.61 -17.98 -19.87
C ASN A 99 -3.13 -18.11 -19.52
N VAL A 100 -2.75 -17.58 -18.37
CA VAL A 100 -1.35 -17.47 -17.91
C VAL A 100 -0.70 -18.85 -17.79
N ASP A 101 -1.43 -19.86 -17.34
CA ASP A 101 -0.91 -21.21 -17.11
C ASP A 101 -0.56 -21.94 -18.39
N ASN A 102 -1.24 -21.60 -19.50
CA ASN A 102 -0.96 -22.17 -20.82
C ASN A 102 0.25 -21.54 -21.52
N LEU A 103 0.79 -20.45 -20.99
CA LEU A 103 2.00 -19.85 -21.55
C LEU A 103 3.26 -20.59 -21.08
N PRO A 104 4.27 -20.70 -21.97
CA PRO A 104 5.55 -21.27 -21.57
C PRO A 104 6.24 -20.39 -20.52
N LEU A 105 6.97 -21.01 -19.60
CA LEU A 105 7.87 -20.28 -18.71
C LEU A 105 8.83 -19.41 -19.53
N ALA A 106 9.06 -18.19 -19.06
CA ALA A 106 10.04 -17.32 -19.70
C ALA A 106 11.42 -17.96 -19.62
N LYS A 107 12.19 -17.83 -20.72
CA LYS A 107 13.60 -18.11 -20.72
C LYS A 107 14.36 -16.84 -20.33
N VAL A 108 15.55 -16.98 -19.75
CA VAL A 108 16.41 -15.84 -19.48
C VAL A 108 16.70 -15.15 -20.81
N ASN A 109 16.31 -13.90 -20.91
CA ASN A 109 16.54 -13.03 -22.04
C ASN A 109 17.35 -11.81 -21.63
N ASP A 110 17.73 -10.94 -22.57
CA ASP A 110 18.55 -9.76 -22.30
C ASP A 110 17.97 -8.86 -21.20
N TYR A 111 16.64 -8.73 -21.12
CA TYR A 111 15.99 -7.94 -20.09
C TYR A 111 16.17 -8.55 -18.70
N LEU A 112 15.86 -9.85 -18.56
CA LEU A 112 15.99 -10.58 -17.29
C LEU A 112 17.47 -10.74 -16.89
N GLN A 113 18.36 -10.92 -17.87
CA GLN A 113 19.80 -11.00 -17.64
C GLN A 113 20.36 -9.69 -17.07
N ARG A 114 20.01 -8.55 -17.67
CA ARG A 114 20.41 -7.23 -17.12
C ARG A 114 19.92 -7.02 -15.69
N ARG A 115 18.75 -7.54 -15.34
CA ARG A 115 18.18 -7.48 -13.99
C ARG A 115 18.63 -8.65 -13.10
N LYS A 116 19.53 -9.50 -13.61
CA LYS A 116 20.08 -10.65 -12.88
C LYS A 116 19.02 -11.63 -12.33
N ILE A 117 17.89 -11.72 -13.01
CA ILE A 117 16.83 -12.66 -12.66
C ILE A 117 17.21 -14.05 -13.16
N THR A 118 17.30 -15.00 -12.24
CA THR A 118 17.69 -16.38 -12.53
C THR A 118 16.52 -17.21 -13.06
N LEU A 119 16.83 -18.36 -13.68
CA LEU A 119 15.80 -19.30 -14.12
C LEU A 119 14.99 -19.86 -12.94
N GLU A 120 15.62 -20.01 -11.80
CA GLU A 120 14.99 -20.46 -10.57
C GLU A 120 13.96 -19.45 -10.08
N THR A 121 14.30 -18.16 -10.11
CA THR A 121 13.39 -17.06 -9.80
C THR A 121 12.24 -16.97 -10.80
N ILE A 122 12.52 -17.16 -12.09
CA ILE A 122 11.46 -17.21 -13.13
C ILE A 122 10.45 -18.31 -12.80
N LYS A 123 10.91 -19.51 -12.41
CA LYS A 123 10.05 -20.61 -12.01
C LYS A 123 9.27 -20.30 -10.73
N HIS A 124 9.95 -19.76 -9.72
CA HIS A 124 9.36 -19.45 -8.42
C HIS A 124 8.21 -18.43 -8.52
N PHE A 125 8.39 -17.40 -9.36
CA PHE A 125 7.37 -16.36 -9.59
C PHE A 125 6.42 -16.70 -10.75
N GLY A 126 6.59 -17.82 -11.41
CA GLY A 126 5.74 -18.21 -12.53
C GLY A 126 5.80 -17.28 -13.73
N ILE A 127 6.93 -16.59 -13.95
CA ILE A 127 7.06 -15.60 -15.04
C ILE A 127 6.96 -16.32 -16.38
N ARG A 128 6.00 -15.93 -17.21
CA ARG A 128 5.71 -16.52 -18.51
C ARG A 128 6.18 -15.62 -19.65
N TYR A 129 6.24 -16.19 -20.83
CA TYR A 129 6.54 -15.45 -22.06
C TYR A 129 5.39 -15.57 -23.07
N HIS A 130 4.89 -14.44 -23.53
CA HIS A 130 3.87 -14.38 -24.56
C HIS A 130 4.49 -14.01 -25.90
N LEU A 131 4.54 -14.99 -26.81
CA LEU A 131 5.21 -14.83 -28.10
C LEU A 131 4.59 -13.70 -28.95
N GLY A 132 3.25 -13.69 -29.08
CA GLY A 132 2.57 -12.70 -29.92
C GLY A 132 2.71 -11.25 -29.47
N TYR A 133 2.92 -11.01 -28.17
CA TYR A 133 3.18 -9.67 -27.63
C TYR A 133 4.68 -9.38 -27.45
N GLU A 134 5.56 -10.35 -27.65
CA GLU A 134 6.99 -10.26 -27.30
C GLU A 134 7.17 -9.70 -25.86
N ALA A 135 6.46 -10.28 -24.91
CA ALA A 135 6.33 -9.74 -23.57
C ALA A 135 6.51 -10.79 -22.48
N LEU A 136 7.00 -10.36 -21.33
CA LEU A 136 6.94 -11.14 -20.09
C LEU A 136 5.56 -10.95 -19.46
N ILE A 137 4.98 -12.02 -18.97
CA ILE A 137 3.74 -12.04 -18.19
C ILE A 137 4.10 -12.45 -16.78
N VAL A 138 3.85 -11.57 -15.84
CA VAL A 138 4.08 -11.79 -14.40
C VAL A 138 2.72 -12.00 -13.75
N PRO A 139 2.42 -13.21 -13.26
CA PRO A 139 1.17 -13.46 -12.54
C PRO A 139 1.10 -12.61 -11.28
N VAL A 140 -0.07 -12.12 -10.95
CA VAL A 140 -0.36 -11.43 -9.68
C VAL A 140 -1.39 -12.25 -8.94
N ASN A 141 -1.01 -12.74 -7.78
CA ASN A 141 -1.86 -13.54 -6.91
C ASN A 141 -2.25 -12.73 -5.67
N ASP A 142 -3.40 -13.06 -5.10
CA ASP A 142 -3.80 -12.60 -3.77
C ASP A 142 -3.02 -13.35 -2.67
N ILE A 143 -3.39 -13.12 -1.42
CA ILE A 143 -2.71 -13.74 -0.27
C ILE A 143 -2.99 -15.24 -0.17
N GLU A 144 -4.10 -15.71 -0.69
CA GLU A 144 -4.49 -17.11 -0.77
C GLU A 144 -3.75 -17.85 -1.89
N GLY A 145 -3.08 -17.12 -2.78
CA GLY A 145 -2.35 -17.66 -3.93
C GLY A 145 -3.20 -17.78 -5.20
N GLU A 146 -4.44 -17.27 -5.18
CA GLU A 146 -5.31 -17.27 -6.34
C GLU A 146 -4.92 -16.16 -7.34
N LEU A 147 -4.99 -16.48 -8.62
CA LEU A 147 -4.62 -15.54 -9.69
C LEU A 147 -5.67 -14.43 -9.83
N VAL A 148 -5.31 -13.20 -9.47
CA VAL A 148 -6.18 -12.01 -9.56
C VAL A 148 -5.84 -11.08 -10.71
N GLY A 149 -4.83 -11.41 -11.48
CA GLY A 149 -4.44 -10.66 -12.66
C GLY A 149 -3.02 -10.97 -13.11
N TYR A 150 -2.54 -10.17 -14.04
CA TYR A 150 -1.14 -10.25 -14.48
C TYR A 150 -0.61 -8.87 -14.87
N ILE A 151 0.71 -8.75 -14.85
CA ILE A 151 1.44 -7.60 -15.38
C ILE A 151 2.16 -8.04 -16.65
N ARG A 152 1.89 -7.34 -17.76
CA ARG A 152 2.60 -7.53 -19.01
C ARG A 152 3.75 -6.54 -19.11
N ARG A 153 4.97 -7.04 -19.22
CA ARG A 153 6.17 -6.25 -19.51
C ARG A 153 6.53 -6.42 -20.99
N ASN A 154 6.21 -5.42 -21.79
CA ASN A 154 6.60 -5.38 -23.19
C ASN A 154 8.13 -5.21 -23.31
N LEU A 155 8.77 -6.04 -24.13
CA LEU A 155 10.21 -5.99 -24.28
C LEU A 155 10.68 -4.98 -25.33
N ARG A 156 9.85 -4.73 -26.35
CA ARG A 156 10.17 -3.87 -27.49
C ARG A 156 9.19 -2.73 -27.74
N SER A 157 7.94 -2.85 -27.27
CA SER A 157 6.88 -1.88 -27.52
C SER A 157 6.55 -1.01 -26.32
N ASN A 158 5.88 0.11 -26.55
CA ASN A 158 5.28 0.95 -25.53
C ASN A 158 3.77 0.74 -25.45
N PRO A 159 3.13 0.94 -24.30
CA PRO A 159 3.77 1.23 -23.01
C PRO A 159 4.55 0.04 -22.49
N LYS A 160 5.61 0.30 -21.72
CA LYS A 160 6.50 -0.74 -21.17
C LYS A 160 5.76 -1.73 -20.27
N TYR A 161 4.81 -1.25 -19.49
CA TYR A 161 4.00 -2.05 -18.56
C TYR A 161 2.52 -1.87 -18.87
N LEU A 162 1.78 -2.96 -18.81
CA LEU A 162 0.33 -3.01 -18.89
C LEU A 162 -0.18 -4.03 -17.89
N ASN A 163 -1.28 -3.71 -17.26
CA ASN A 163 -1.97 -4.61 -16.34
C ASN A 163 -3.10 -5.33 -17.09
N SER A 164 -3.50 -6.52 -16.63
CA SER A 164 -4.72 -7.15 -17.11
C SER A 164 -5.91 -6.23 -16.87
N LYS A 165 -6.90 -6.29 -17.78
CA LYS A 165 -8.08 -5.41 -17.73
C LYS A 165 -8.83 -5.63 -16.40
N GLY A 166 -9.23 -4.56 -15.74
CA GLY A 166 -9.97 -4.60 -14.47
C GLY A 166 -9.11 -4.89 -13.24
N MET A 167 -7.82 -5.25 -13.38
CA MET A 167 -6.95 -5.45 -12.22
C MET A 167 -6.75 -4.14 -11.46
N SER A 168 -7.28 -4.08 -10.25
CA SER A 168 -7.15 -2.92 -9.37
C SER A 168 -5.78 -2.93 -8.67
N THR A 169 -4.76 -2.35 -9.30
CA THR A 169 -3.41 -2.28 -8.71
C THR A 169 -3.39 -1.54 -7.37
N GLY A 170 -4.31 -0.59 -7.18
CA GLY A 170 -4.44 0.14 -5.92
C GLY A 170 -4.93 -0.69 -4.74
N SER A 171 -5.45 -1.90 -5.00
CA SER A 171 -5.92 -2.85 -3.99
C SER A 171 -4.98 -4.03 -3.77
N LEU A 172 -3.84 -4.06 -4.44
CA LEU A 172 -2.90 -5.18 -4.43
C LEU A 172 -1.49 -4.71 -4.06
N LEU A 173 -0.77 -5.56 -3.34
CA LEU A 173 0.68 -5.50 -3.19
C LEU A 173 1.31 -6.73 -3.85
N TYR A 174 2.50 -6.61 -4.39
CA TYR A 174 3.16 -7.72 -5.08
C TYR A 174 4.53 -8.03 -4.48
N PRO A 175 4.85 -9.28 -4.26
CA PRO A 175 4.08 -10.52 -4.35
C PRO A 175 3.42 -10.85 -3.00
N LEU A 176 2.10 -10.74 -2.88
CA LEU A 176 1.42 -10.91 -1.61
C LEU A 176 1.39 -12.37 -1.14
N ASP A 177 1.26 -13.32 -2.08
CA ASP A 177 1.29 -14.76 -1.84
C ASP A 177 2.65 -15.31 -1.39
N LYS A 178 3.73 -14.55 -1.58
CA LYS A 178 5.12 -14.94 -1.21
C LYS A 178 5.73 -14.04 -0.15
N PHE A 179 4.95 -13.06 0.28
CA PHE A 179 5.40 -12.06 1.22
C PHE A 179 5.49 -12.63 2.64
N GLN A 180 6.58 -12.33 3.34
CA GLN A 180 6.81 -12.73 4.73
C GLN A 180 7.34 -11.54 5.53
N PRO A 181 6.50 -10.90 6.37
CA PRO A 181 6.94 -9.77 7.17
C PRO A 181 7.91 -10.23 8.25
N LEU A 182 9.17 -9.84 8.12
CA LEU A 182 10.23 -10.18 9.07
C LEU A 182 10.17 -9.24 10.28
N GLY A 183 9.76 -9.76 11.43
CA GLY A 183 9.64 -8.98 12.67
C GLY A 183 8.62 -7.82 12.59
N GLY A 184 7.72 -7.86 11.60
CA GLY A 184 6.77 -6.79 11.32
C GLY A 184 7.35 -5.63 10.52
N GLN A 185 8.56 -5.74 9.99
CA GLN A 185 9.12 -4.76 9.07
C GLN A 185 8.76 -5.11 7.62
N VAL A 186 8.26 -4.13 6.87
CA VAL A 186 7.91 -4.26 5.46
C VAL A 186 8.64 -3.21 4.65
N ILE A 187 9.30 -3.64 3.58
CA ILE A 187 9.99 -2.76 2.64
C ILE A 187 9.10 -2.58 1.41
N VAL A 188 8.83 -1.34 1.05
CA VAL A 188 7.96 -0.98 -0.08
C VAL A 188 8.81 -0.42 -1.21
N VAL A 189 8.68 -1.02 -2.39
CA VAL A 189 9.31 -0.62 -3.65
C VAL A 189 8.26 -0.23 -4.69
N GLU A 190 8.68 0.37 -5.81
CA GLU A 190 7.75 0.82 -6.85
C GLU A 190 7.41 -0.29 -7.84
N GLY A 191 8.42 -1.00 -8.34
CA GLY A 191 8.30 -1.89 -9.47
C GLY A 191 8.20 -3.37 -9.11
N VAL A 192 7.47 -4.13 -9.93
CA VAL A 192 7.32 -5.59 -9.77
C VAL A 192 8.67 -6.32 -9.81
N PHE A 193 9.58 -5.91 -10.68
CA PHE A 193 10.90 -6.55 -10.80
C PHE A 193 11.84 -6.18 -9.65
N ASP A 194 11.62 -5.06 -8.97
CA ASP A 194 12.34 -4.69 -7.76
C ASP A 194 12.01 -5.64 -6.61
N ALA A 195 10.73 -5.92 -6.43
CA ALA A 195 10.27 -6.91 -5.45
C ALA A 195 10.80 -8.32 -5.80
N ILE A 196 10.69 -8.77 -7.06
CA ILE A 196 11.21 -10.07 -7.50
C ILE A 196 12.72 -10.17 -7.23
N ARG A 197 13.48 -9.12 -7.55
CA ARG A 197 14.94 -9.11 -7.34
C ARG A 197 15.30 -9.14 -5.86
N ALA A 198 14.55 -8.42 -5.03
CA ALA A 198 14.73 -8.44 -3.59
C ALA A 198 14.46 -9.82 -3.00
N HIS A 199 13.33 -10.45 -3.36
CA HIS A 199 13.01 -11.82 -2.94
C HIS A 199 14.07 -12.84 -3.38
N GLN A 200 14.56 -12.74 -4.62
CA GLN A 200 15.67 -13.59 -5.11
C GLN A 200 16.90 -13.47 -4.21
N SER A 201 17.12 -12.32 -3.59
CA SER A 201 18.25 -12.04 -2.69
C SER A 201 17.97 -12.35 -1.23
N GLY A 202 16.79 -12.95 -0.92
CA GLY A 202 16.42 -13.35 0.43
C GLY A 202 15.60 -12.32 1.23
N PHE A 203 15.28 -11.14 0.63
CA PHE A 203 14.43 -10.14 1.28
C PHE A 203 12.96 -10.43 1.03
N THR A 204 12.41 -11.40 1.76
CA THR A 204 11.00 -11.84 1.59
C THR A 204 9.98 -10.88 2.18
N ASN A 205 10.41 -9.84 2.90
CA ASN A 205 9.59 -8.78 3.45
C ASN A 205 9.46 -7.55 2.52
N VAL A 206 9.79 -7.69 1.23
CA VAL A 206 9.66 -6.62 0.23
C VAL A 206 8.37 -6.79 -0.56
N VAL A 207 7.64 -5.70 -0.73
CA VAL A 207 6.45 -5.63 -1.60
C VAL A 207 6.50 -4.42 -2.52
N SER A 208 5.93 -4.57 -3.71
CA SER A 208 5.74 -3.48 -4.68
C SER A 208 4.31 -2.95 -4.62
N THR A 209 4.17 -1.63 -4.79
CA THR A 209 2.88 -0.94 -4.93
C THR A 209 2.29 -1.04 -6.33
N LEU A 210 3.02 -1.61 -7.28
CA LEU A 210 2.63 -1.75 -8.69
C LEU A 210 2.36 -0.40 -9.42
N GLY A 211 2.91 0.69 -8.91
CA GLY A 211 2.71 2.00 -9.54
C GLY A 211 3.12 3.21 -8.70
N GLY A 212 3.94 3.01 -7.69
CA GLY A 212 4.62 4.08 -6.96
C GLY A 212 3.87 4.55 -5.70
N GLU A 213 2.83 5.37 -5.81
CA GLU A 213 2.13 5.88 -4.63
C GLU A 213 1.30 4.79 -3.93
N ILE A 214 1.48 4.64 -2.62
CA ILE A 214 0.66 3.75 -1.80
C ILE A 214 -0.79 4.24 -1.86
N LYS A 215 -1.66 3.37 -2.35
CA LYS A 215 -3.10 3.62 -2.37
C LYS A 215 -3.73 3.15 -1.07
N LYS A 216 -4.97 3.54 -0.86
CA LYS A 216 -5.71 3.31 0.36
C LYS A 216 -5.81 1.83 0.76
N ASN A 217 -6.19 0.96 -0.17
CA ASN A 217 -6.31 -0.47 0.12
C ASN A 217 -4.95 -1.12 0.32
N GLN A 218 -3.92 -0.69 -0.40
CA GLN A 218 -2.54 -1.10 -0.14
C GLN A 218 -2.07 -0.68 1.25
N LEU A 219 -2.44 0.52 1.70
CA LEU A 219 -2.18 0.96 3.07
C LEU A 219 -2.85 0.03 4.09
N ASN A 220 -4.08 -0.42 3.85
CA ASN A 220 -4.75 -1.36 4.75
C ASN A 220 -3.97 -2.65 4.90
N ILE A 221 -3.52 -3.22 3.77
CA ILE A 221 -2.69 -4.43 3.78
C ILE A 221 -1.40 -4.17 4.57
N LEU A 222 -0.71 -3.05 4.31
CA LEU A 222 0.50 -2.72 5.07
C LEU A 222 0.23 -2.59 6.56
N LEU A 223 -0.87 -1.96 6.95
CA LEU A 223 -1.26 -1.79 8.35
C LEU A 223 -1.56 -3.13 9.04
N GLU A 224 -2.03 -4.12 8.31
CA GLU A 224 -2.30 -5.47 8.84
C GLU A 224 -1.01 -6.21 9.18
N TYR A 225 0.02 -6.10 8.32
CA TYR A 225 1.24 -6.90 8.42
C TYR A 225 2.45 -6.14 8.99
N ALA A 226 2.45 -4.80 8.90
CA ALA A 226 3.63 -4.00 9.23
C ALA A 226 3.52 -3.30 10.59
N ARG A 227 4.56 -3.45 11.41
CA ARG A 227 4.84 -2.58 12.56
C ARG A 227 5.68 -1.37 12.16
N GLU A 228 6.45 -1.51 11.10
CA GLU A 228 7.30 -0.50 10.51
C GLU A 228 7.30 -0.64 8.99
N VAL A 229 7.21 0.46 8.26
CA VAL A 229 7.27 0.48 6.80
C VAL A 229 8.50 1.24 6.34
N ILE A 230 9.34 0.57 5.57
CA ILE A 230 10.56 1.12 4.97
C ILE A 230 10.28 1.44 3.51
N ILE A 231 10.45 2.68 3.10
CA ILE A 231 10.32 3.07 1.69
C ILE A 231 11.68 2.95 1.01
N CYS A 232 11.70 2.22 -0.10
CA CYS A 232 12.86 2.12 -1.00
C CYS A 232 12.48 2.67 -2.38
N PRO A 233 12.60 3.97 -2.61
CA PRO A 233 12.24 4.60 -3.88
C PRO A 233 13.30 4.37 -4.95
N ASP A 234 12.90 4.55 -6.21
CA ASP A 234 13.82 4.69 -7.32
C ASP A 234 14.70 5.95 -7.14
N ARG A 235 15.93 5.90 -7.62
CA ARG A 235 16.88 7.02 -7.54
C ARG A 235 16.68 7.99 -8.72
N ASP A 236 15.50 8.57 -8.78
CA ASP A 236 15.18 9.65 -9.72
C ASP A 236 14.21 10.65 -9.10
N SER A 237 13.93 11.74 -9.81
CA SER A 237 13.06 12.80 -9.32
C SER A 237 11.62 12.35 -9.04
N GLU A 238 11.12 11.37 -9.78
CA GLU A 238 9.78 10.81 -9.57
C GLU A 238 9.76 9.93 -8.32
N GLY A 239 10.76 9.07 -8.11
CA GLY A 239 10.89 8.27 -6.88
C GLY A 239 11.01 9.14 -5.63
N VAL A 240 11.73 10.26 -5.69
CA VAL A 240 11.77 11.25 -4.60
C VAL A 240 10.35 11.76 -4.28
N ARG A 241 9.61 12.19 -5.30
CA ARG A 241 8.25 12.72 -5.16
C ARG A 241 7.28 11.68 -4.57
N ILE A 242 7.38 10.44 -5.04
CA ILE A 242 6.57 9.31 -4.56
C ILE A 242 6.91 8.99 -3.11
N ALA A 243 8.20 8.92 -2.77
CA ALA A 243 8.63 8.67 -1.39
C ALA A 243 8.11 9.72 -0.41
N GLU A 244 8.20 11.00 -0.75
CA GLU A 244 7.62 12.08 0.09
C GLU A 244 6.13 11.87 0.36
N LYS A 245 5.36 11.54 -0.67
CA LYS A 245 3.92 11.29 -0.54
C LYS A 245 3.63 10.06 0.35
N ASN A 246 4.35 8.97 0.12
CA ASN A 246 4.20 7.74 0.87
C ASN A 246 4.56 7.95 2.36
N LEU A 247 5.66 8.63 2.66
CA LEU A 247 6.05 8.97 4.03
C LEU A 247 5.00 9.85 4.72
N ARG A 248 4.49 10.88 4.02
CA ARG A 248 3.42 11.73 4.57
C ARG A 248 2.15 10.92 4.84
N LEU A 249 1.81 9.99 3.95
CA LEU A 249 0.66 9.12 4.13
C LEU A 249 0.84 8.24 5.35
N LEU A 250 1.95 7.50 5.45
CA LEU A 250 2.23 6.59 6.56
C LEU A 250 2.29 7.32 7.92
N ARG A 251 2.97 8.44 7.99
CA ARG A 251 3.02 9.29 9.20
C ARG A 251 1.63 9.75 9.64
N LYS A 252 0.77 10.10 8.66
CA LYS A 252 -0.60 10.49 8.95
C LYS A 252 -1.38 9.37 9.65
N TYR A 253 -1.00 8.11 9.42
CA TYR A 253 -1.59 6.94 10.05
C TYR A 253 -0.79 6.42 11.26
N GLY A 254 0.24 7.17 11.69
CA GLY A 254 1.04 6.83 12.86
C GLY A 254 1.93 5.61 12.67
N VAL A 255 2.19 5.22 11.43
CA VAL A 255 3.06 4.08 11.11
C VAL A 255 4.52 4.50 11.28
N PRO A 256 5.32 3.80 12.09
CA PRO A 256 6.76 3.98 12.10
C PRO A 256 7.34 3.79 10.70
N THR A 257 8.15 4.73 10.25
CA THR A 257 8.67 4.73 8.89
C THR A 257 10.18 4.88 8.87
N GLY A 258 10.78 4.28 7.85
CA GLY A 258 12.19 4.42 7.54
C GLY A 258 12.40 4.55 6.03
N LEU A 259 13.63 4.81 5.66
CA LEU A 259 14.08 4.91 4.27
C LEU A 259 15.26 3.97 4.05
N THR A 260 15.26 3.36 2.89
CA THR A 260 16.43 2.70 2.34
C THR A 260 16.60 3.14 0.89
N ARG A 261 17.66 2.70 0.25
CA ARG A 261 17.94 3.03 -1.15
C ARG A 261 18.60 1.86 -1.87
N PRO A 262 18.45 1.75 -3.19
CA PRO A 262 19.20 0.78 -3.97
C PRO A 262 20.71 0.92 -3.71
N PRO A 263 21.42 -0.19 -3.53
CA PRO A 263 22.86 -0.17 -3.24
C PRO A 263 23.69 0.39 -4.40
N GLY A 264 24.82 0.98 -4.06
CA GLY A 264 25.75 1.56 -5.04
C GLY A 264 25.15 2.72 -5.82
N ALA A 265 25.36 2.74 -7.13
CA ALA A 265 24.81 3.75 -8.05
C ALA A 265 23.57 3.27 -8.81
N SER A 266 23.00 2.12 -8.44
CA SER A 266 21.82 1.57 -9.11
C SER A 266 20.63 2.49 -9.01
N LYS A 267 19.85 2.60 -10.08
CA LYS A 267 18.64 3.40 -10.11
C LYS A 267 17.54 2.76 -9.25
N ASP A 268 17.34 1.46 -9.42
CA ASP A 268 16.34 0.65 -8.73
C ASP A 268 16.97 -0.64 -8.17
N LEU A 269 16.22 -1.41 -7.37
CA LEU A 269 16.73 -2.67 -6.81
C LEU A 269 16.96 -3.73 -7.89
N ALA A 270 16.16 -3.73 -8.95
CA ALA A 270 16.29 -4.71 -10.03
C ALA A 270 17.56 -4.52 -10.86
N GLU A 271 18.15 -3.32 -10.88
CA GLU A 271 19.43 -3.03 -11.53
C GLU A 271 20.64 -3.30 -10.64
N SER A 272 20.42 -3.56 -9.34
CA SER A 272 21.51 -3.72 -8.38
C SER A 272 22.39 -4.93 -8.70
N VAL A 273 23.70 -4.70 -8.74
CA VAL A 273 24.70 -5.74 -9.02
C VAL A 273 24.72 -6.75 -7.88
N THR A 274 24.75 -6.24 -6.66
CA THR A 274 24.77 -7.05 -5.44
C THR A 274 23.70 -6.50 -4.50
N LEU A 275 22.83 -7.38 -4.01
CA LEU A 275 21.81 -7.04 -3.04
C LEU A 275 21.98 -7.97 -1.84
N THR A 276 22.90 -7.61 -0.95
CA THR A 276 23.23 -8.36 0.26
C THR A 276 22.67 -7.73 1.52
N GLU A 277 22.42 -6.41 1.47
CA GLU A 277 21.88 -5.64 2.59
C GLU A 277 21.07 -4.45 2.08
N LEU A 278 20.13 -4.02 2.86
CA LEU A 278 19.34 -2.79 2.67
C LEU A 278 19.38 -2.00 3.99
N PRO A 279 20.41 -1.16 4.18
CA PRO A 279 20.53 -0.36 5.39
C PRO A 279 19.35 0.58 5.55
N VAL A 280 18.67 0.51 6.70
CA VAL A 280 17.51 1.32 6.99
C VAL A 280 17.92 2.55 7.77
N THR A 281 17.47 3.71 7.31
CA THR A 281 17.56 4.98 8.03
C THR A 281 16.17 5.36 8.50
N PRO A 282 15.91 5.43 9.82
CA PRO A 282 14.63 5.91 10.33
C PRO A 282 14.33 7.32 9.84
N ASP A 283 13.10 7.59 9.45
CA ASP A 283 12.74 8.86 8.81
C ASP A 283 12.87 10.07 9.74
N PHE A 284 12.72 9.86 11.07
CA PHE A 284 12.90 10.93 12.06
C PHE A 284 14.37 11.41 12.18
N VAL A 285 15.34 10.62 11.69
CA VAL A 285 16.76 11.01 11.61
C VAL A 285 17.00 11.93 10.40
N LEU A 286 16.13 11.84 9.40
CA LEU A 286 16.20 12.69 8.22
C LEU A 286 15.47 13.99 8.51
N ASP A 287 16.23 15.02 8.83
CA ASP A 287 15.71 16.39 8.91
C ASP A 287 15.45 16.89 7.47
N PHE A 288 14.22 16.77 7.03
CA PHE A 288 13.78 17.21 5.70
C PHE A 288 13.96 18.72 5.45
N GLY A 289 14.28 19.50 6.49
CA GLY A 289 14.65 20.93 6.36
C GLY A 289 16.14 21.14 6.08
N LYS A 290 17.01 20.21 6.48
CA LYS A 290 18.47 20.29 6.36
C LYS A 290 19.08 19.31 5.37
N ARG A 291 18.47 18.14 5.20
CA ARG A 291 18.86 17.12 4.22
C ARG A 291 17.64 16.80 3.38
N SER A 292 17.63 17.21 2.16
CA SER A 292 16.56 16.84 1.24
C SER A 292 16.58 15.34 0.99
N LEU A 293 15.42 14.77 0.72
CA LEU A 293 15.31 13.37 0.32
C LEU A 293 16.12 13.09 -0.97
N GLN A 294 16.32 14.13 -1.80
CA GLN A 294 17.19 14.11 -2.97
C GLN A 294 18.63 13.81 -2.58
N ASP A 295 19.18 14.50 -1.55
CA ASP A 295 20.56 14.27 -1.08
C ASP A 295 20.72 12.85 -0.54
N PHE A 296 19.71 12.35 0.21
CA PHE A 296 19.72 10.97 0.72
C PHE A 296 19.79 9.96 -0.42
N LEU A 297 19.02 10.16 -1.48
CA LEU A 297 18.99 9.28 -2.64
C LEU A 297 20.13 9.53 -3.62
N GLY A 298 20.88 10.65 -3.48
CA GLY A 298 21.93 11.07 -4.41
C GLY A 298 21.36 11.43 -5.78
N VAL A 299 20.18 12.08 -5.80
CA VAL A 299 19.50 12.57 -7.00
C VAL A 299 19.77 14.08 -7.10
N HIS A 300 20.51 14.51 -8.12
CA HIS A 300 20.92 15.92 -8.36
C HIS A 300 20.32 16.45 -9.65
#